data_a20b6da7d8f069973fb6c47660a932e0
#
_entry.id   a20b6da7d8f069973fb6c47660a932e0
#
_cell.length_a   1.000
_cell.length_b   1.000
_cell.length_c   1.000
_cell.angle_alpha   90.00
_cell.angle_beta   90.00
_cell.angle_gamma   90.00
#
_symmetry.space_group_name_H-M   'P 1'
#
loop_
_entity.id
_entity.type
_entity.pdbx_description
1 polymer ?
#
loop_
_entity_poly.entity_id
_entity_poly.type
_entity_poly.pdbx_seq_one_letter_code
_entity_poly.pdbx_strand_id
1 'polypeptide(L)'
;VLNDFRSKVQTDYLLCQEENEQQAENCIKLVEYMNPILEQQVLTNLEQRSMAERMQEVLQKAWELDKIKISSTVYEKVCQRLLEVKDYEKCTLWCDRAMEQYPGVLSSYTCQMKLYFSCGKKEKFFQVMQELRDSDIAIDNETLELIRTFM
;
A
#
# COMPACT_ATOMS: atom_id res chain seq x y z
N VAL A 1 8.98 42.70 17.33
CA VAL A 1 7.63 42.45 16.76
C VAL A 1 7.70 41.43 15.61
N LEU A 2 8.61 41.66 14.64
CA LEU A 2 8.79 40.70 13.51
C LEU A 2 9.29 39.34 13.96
N ASN A 3 10.18 39.29 14.95
CA ASN A 3 10.70 38.03 15.47
C ASN A 3 9.61 37.18 16.17
N ASP A 4 8.74 37.87 16.95
CA ASP A 4 7.63 37.19 17.62
C ASP A 4 6.63 36.64 16.63
N PHE A 5 6.33 37.35 15.55
CA PHE A 5 5.45 36.91 14.48
C PHE A 5 6.00 35.69 13.77
N ARG A 6 7.29 35.72 13.38
CA ARG A 6 7.95 34.58 12.74
C ARG A 6 7.96 33.33 13.63
N SER A 7 8.26 33.54 14.92
CA SER A 7 8.27 32.44 15.89
C SER A 7 6.90 31.80 16.03
N LYS A 8 5.83 32.63 16.07
CA LYS A 8 4.45 32.13 16.15
C LYS A 8 4.06 31.36 14.90
N VAL A 9 4.37 31.88 13.70
CA VAL A 9 4.06 31.19 12.43
C VAL A 9 4.76 29.84 12.35
N GLN A 10 6.02 29.77 12.76
CA GLN A 10 6.78 28.52 12.78
C GLN A 10 6.19 27.52 13.78
N THR A 11 5.80 27.99 14.96
CA THR A 11 5.16 27.13 15.98
C THR A 11 3.83 26.59 15.47
N ASP A 12 3.00 27.42 14.86
CA ASP A 12 1.71 26.98 14.30
C ASP A 12 1.91 25.96 13.18
N TYR A 13 2.93 26.14 12.33
CA TYR A 13 3.28 25.20 11.28
C TYR A 13 3.68 23.84 11.86
N LEU A 14 4.53 23.82 12.89
CA LEU A 14 4.95 22.57 13.54
C LEU A 14 3.79 21.84 14.20
N LEU A 15 2.89 22.59 14.86
CA LEU A 15 1.68 22.01 15.45
C LEU A 15 0.77 21.37 14.40
N CYS A 16 0.60 22.02 13.24
CA CYS A 16 -0.15 21.50 12.12
C CYS A 16 0.46 20.19 11.60
N GLN A 17 1.79 20.12 11.50
CA GLN A 17 2.49 18.89 11.09
C GLN A 17 2.27 17.76 12.08
N GLU A 18 2.36 18.04 13.38
CA GLU A 18 2.12 17.05 14.43
C GLU A 18 0.70 16.50 14.37
N GLU A 19 -0.29 17.36 14.16
CA GLU A 19 -1.68 16.96 13.99
C GLU A 19 -1.87 16.07 12.77
N ASN A 20 -1.26 16.43 11.63
CA ASN A 20 -1.32 15.63 10.41
C ASN A 20 -0.68 14.26 10.59
N GLU A 21 0.48 14.20 11.26
CA GLU A 21 1.15 12.94 11.57
C GLU A 21 0.28 12.06 12.46
N GLN A 22 -0.34 12.64 13.49
CA GLN A 22 -1.20 11.90 14.41
C GLN A 22 -2.46 11.37 13.70
N GLN A 23 -3.07 12.17 12.84
CA GLN A 23 -4.23 11.74 12.06
C GLN A 23 -3.86 10.63 11.06
N ALA A 24 -2.69 10.75 10.41
CA ALA A 24 -2.19 9.72 9.52
C ALA A 24 -1.97 8.40 10.27
N GLU A 25 -1.35 8.44 11.45
CA GLU A 25 -1.15 7.26 12.28
C GLU A 25 -2.48 6.61 12.69
N ASN A 26 -3.48 7.40 13.04
CA ASN A 26 -4.80 6.91 13.39
C ASN A 26 -5.49 6.23 12.21
N CYS A 27 -5.37 6.78 11.03
CA CYS A 27 -5.90 6.17 9.80
C CYS A 27 -5.20 4.84 9.50
N ILE A 28 -3.88 4.80 9.65
CA ILE A 28 -3.09 3.58 9.43
C ILE A 28 -3.50 2.48 10.42
N LYS A 29 -3.68 2.82 11.69
CA LYS A 29 -4.16 1.88 12.71
C LYS A 29 -5.54 1.32 12.37
N LEU A 30 -6.42 2.15 11.83
CA LEU A 30 -7.74 1.72 11.38
C LEU A 30 -7.62 0.73 10.22
N VAL A 31 -6.76 1.00 9.25
CA VAL A 31 -6.47 0.09 8.13
C VAL A 31 -5.96 -1.26 8.65
N GLU A 32 -5.01 -1.23 9.58
CA GLU A 32 -4.46 -2.44 10.18
C GLU A 32 -5.52 -3.24 10.95
N TYR A 33 -6.47 -2.56 11.57
CA TYR A 33 -7.58 -3.20 12.27
C TYR A 33 -8.58 -3.84 11.30
N MET A 34 -8.85 -3.20 10.17
CA MET A 34 -9.77 -3.71 9.16
C MET A 34 -9.24 -4.93 8.42
N ASN A 35 -7.93 -5.03 8.25
CA ASN A 35 -7.31 -6.10 7.48
C ASN A 35 -7.64 -7.51 8.00
N PRO A 36 -7.52 -7.82 9.31
CA PRO A 36 -7.88 -9.14 9.82
C PRO A 36 -9.35 -9.52 9.59
N ILE A 37 -10.24 -8.56 9.63
CA ILE A 37 -11.67 -8.78 9.38
C ILE A 37 -11.88 -9.24 7.94
N LEU A 38 -11.22 -8.58 6.98
CA LEU A 38 -11.27 -8.96 5.57
C LEU A 38 -10.58 -10.30 5.32
N GLU A 39 -9.47 -10.56 6.01
CA GLU A 39 -8.68 -11.78 5.85
C GLU A 39 -9.46 -13.02 6.25
N GLN A 40 -10.31 -12.93 7.27
CA GLN A 40 -11.12 -14.05 7.75
C GLN A 40 -12.24 -14.48 6.78
N GLN A 41 -12.56 -13.65 5.81
CA GLN A 41 -13.57 -13.91 4.76
C GLN A 41 -14.96 -14.31 5.32
N VAL A 42 -15.30 -13.82 6.51
CA VAL A 42 -16.62 -14.07 7.12
C VAL A 42 -17.74 -13.21 6.54
N LEU A 43 -17.37 -12.19 5.76
CA LEU A 43 -18.29 -11.25 5.15
C LEU A 43 -18.75 -11.77 3.77
N THR A 44 -19.93 -11.34 3.33
CA THR A 44 -20.39 -11.60 1.97
C THR A 44 -19.47 -10.89 0.95
N ASN A 45 -19.53 -11.30 -0.31
CA ASN A 45 -18.72 -10.67 -1.36
C ASN A 45 -18.97 -9.16 -1.47
N LEU A 46 -20.21 -8.74 -1.33
CA LEU A 46 -20.58 -7.32 -1.39
C LEU A 46 -20.00 -6.56 -0.19
N GLU A 47 -20.10 -7.15 1.01
CA GLU A 47 -19.54 -6.57 2.22
C GLU A 47 -18.02 -6.48 2.16
N GLN A 48 -17.35 -7.50 1.61
CA GLN A 48 -15.90 -7.49 1.42
C GLN A 48 -15.46 -6.37 0.49
N ARG A 49 -16.15 -6.19 -0.63
CA ARG A 49 -15.87 -5.09 -1.56
C ARG A 49 -16.06 -3.73 -0.91
N SER A 50 -17.17 -3.56 -0.20
CA SER A 50 -17.47 -2.31 0.48
C SER A 50 -16.42 -1.97 1.54
N MET A 51 -16.01 -2.96 2.33
CA MET A 51 -15.00 -2.76 3.36
C MET A 51 -13.61 -2.53 2.78
N ALA A 52 -13.25 -3.23 1.71
CA ALA A 52 -11.98 -3.02 1.02
C ALA A 52 -11.90 -1.61 0.42
N GLU A 53 -12.99 -1.13 -0.15
CA GLU A 53 -13.09 0.24 -0.66
C GLU A 53 -12.92 1.26 0.46
N ARG A 54 -13.59 1.03 1.60
CA ARG A 54 -13.46 1.89 2.78
C ARG A 54 -12.02 1.91 3.30
N MET A 55 -11.40 0.76 3.35
CA MET A 55 -10.00 0.59 3.78
C MET A 55 -9.06 1.43 2.91
N GLN A 56 -9.22 1.37 1.60
CA GLN A 56 -8.39 2.15 0.70
C GLN A 56 -8.68 3.66 0.79
N GLU A 57 -9.93 4.06 1.03
CA GLU A 57 -10.28 5.46 1.27
C GLU A 57 -9.59 6.01 2.52
N VAL A 58 -9.57 5.23 3.60
CA VAL A 58 -8.90 5.60 4.85
C VAL A 58 -7.39 5.70 4.62
N LEU A 59 -6.81 4.76 3.88
CA LEU A 59 -5.38 4.80 3.56
C LEU A 59 -5.05 5.98 2.65
N GLN A 60 -5.94 6.32 1.71
CA GLN A 60 -5.79 7.51 0.86
C GLN A 60 -5.69 8.78 1.70
N LYS A 61 -6.51 8.88 2.74
CA LYS A 61 -6.46 10.01 3.65
C LYS A 61 -5.12 10.08 4.38
N ALA A 62 -4.62 8.95 4.87
CA ALA A 62 -3.29 8.87 5.50
C ALA A 62 -2.19 9.28 4.51
N TRP A 63 -2.30 8.83 3.27
CA TRP A 63 -1.33 9.14 2.22
C TRP A 63 -1.29 10.65 1.92
N GLU A 64 -2.44 11.30 1.89
CA GLU A 64 -2.54 12.75 1.69
C GLU A 64 -2.00 13.54 2.89
N LEU A 65 -2.22 13.05 4.10
CA LEU A 65 -1.76 13.71 5.33
C LEU A 65 -0.26 13.53 5.55
N ASP A 66 0.23 12.31 5.48
CA ASP A 66 1.65 11.99 5.70
C ASP A 66 1.98 10.60 5.17
N LYS A 67 2.30 10.51 3.89
CA LYS A 67 2.60 9.23 3.22
C LYS A 67 3.83 8.51 3.78
N ILE A 68 4.74 9.26 4.42
CA ILE A 68 5.97 8.69 5.00
C ILE A 68 5.65 7.71 6.14
N LYS A 69 4.53 7.91 6.82
CA LYS A 69 4.09 7.04 7.92
C LYS A 69 3.58 5.67 7.46
N ILE A 70 3.26 5.52 6.18
CA ILE A 70 2.75 4.26 5.65
C ILE A 70 3.92 3.30 5.43
N SER A 71 3.90 2.15 6.09
CA SER A 71 4.94 1.13 5.94
C SER A 71 4.70 0.26 4.70
N SER A 72 5.74 -0.44 4.25
CA SER A 72 5.63 -1.39 3.14
C SER A 72 4.63 -2.50 3.44
N THR A 73 4.53 -2.93 4.69
CA THR A 73 3.58 -3.96 5.14
C THR A 73 2.13 -3.50 4.96
N VAL A 74 1.83 -2.24 5.26
CA VAL A 74 0.48 -1.67 5.08
C VAL A 74 0.12 -1.62 3.59
N TYR A 75 1.02 -1.18 2.73
CA TYR A 75 0.80 -1.22 1.28
C TYR A 75 0.52 -2.64 0.79
N GLU A 76 1.31 -3.61 1.24
CA GLU A 76 1.14 -5.02 0.87
C GLU A 76 -0.25 -5.54 1.25
N LYS A 77 -0.68 -5.29 2.48
CA LYS A 77 -1.99 -5.73 2.97
C LYS A 77 -3.13 -5.11 2.17
N VAL A 78 -3.08 -3.82 1.90
CA VAL A 78 -4.12 -3.13 1.14
C VAL A 78 -4.15 -3.62 -0.30
N CYS A 79 -3.00 -3.76 -0.95
CA CYS A 79 -2.92 -4.31 -2.30
C CYS A 79 -3.53 -5.72 -2.36
N GLN A 80 -3.21 -6.57 -1.40
CA GLN A 80 -3.74 -7.93 -1.35
C GLN A 80 -5.25 -7.95 -1.17
N ARG A 81 -5.80 -7.12 -0.28
CA ARG A 81 -7.26 -7.05 -0.08
C ARG A 81 -7.98 -6.53 -1.32
N LEU A 82 -7.43 -5.52 -1.98
CA LEU A 82 -7.99 -4.99 -3.24
C LEU A 82 -7.94 -6.04 -4.36
N LEU A 83 -6.88 -6.80 -4.43
CA LEU A 83 -6.74 -7.87 -5.40
C LEU A 83 -7.78 -8.97 -5.20
N GLU A 84 -8.05 -9.35 -3.96
CA GLU A 84 -9.05 -10.37 -3.61
C GLU A 84 -10.46 -9.97 -4.03
N VAL A 85 -10.80 -8.68 -3.94
CA VAL A 85 -12.11 -8.17 -4.39
C VAL A 85 -12.11 -7.79 -5.87
N LYS A 86 -10.99 -8.01 -6.56
CA LYS A 86 -10.80 -7.76 -8.00
C LYS A 86 -10.94 -6.29 -8.38
N ASP A 87 -10.60 -5.38 -7.48
CA ASP A 87 -10.49 -3.94 -7.77
C ASP A 87 -9.09 -3.66 -8.32
N TYR A 88 -8.88 -4.04 -9.58
CA TYR A 88 -7.56 -3.98 -10.22
C TYR A 88 -7.08 -2.55 -10.42
N GLU A 89 -7.97 -1.63 -10.64
CA GLU A 89 -7.63 -0.20 -10.81
C GLU A 89 -6.99 0.37 -9.55
N LYS A 90 -7.63 0.19 -8.41
CA LYS A 90 -7.10 0.67 -7.13
C LYS A 90 -5.90 -0.14 -6.67
N CYS A 91 -5.89 -1.44 -6.94
CA CYS A 91 -4.72 -2.28 -6.68
C CYS A 91 -3.50 -1.79 -7.45
N THR A 92 -3.65 -1.43 -8.72
CA THR A 92 -2.58 -0.84 -9.54
C THR A 92 -2.05 0.44 -8.92
N LEU A 93 -2.95 1.34 -8.51
CA LEU A 93 -2.59 2.60 -7.88
C LEU A 93 -1.71 2.38 -6.65
N TRP A 94 -2.14 1.49 -5.75
CA TRP A 94 -1.41 1.25 -4.51
C TRP A 94 -0.13 0.45 -4.72
N CYS A 95 -0.10 -0.45 -5.69
CA CYS A 95 1.14 -1.14 -6.08
C CYS A 95 2.19 -0.16 -6.60
N ASP A 96 1.78 0.81 -7.42
CA ASP A 96 2.68 1.83 -7.96
C ASP A 96 3.21 2.73 -6.85
N ARG A 97 2.36 3.12 -5.90
CA ARG A 97 2.77 3.91 -4.74
C ARG A 97 3.74 3.15 -3.83
N ALA A 98 3.50 1.86 -3.62
CA ALA A 98 4.40 1.01 -2.85
C ALA A 98 5.78 0.93 -3.51
N MET A 99 5.83 0.76 -4.83
CA MET A 99 7.09 0.70 -5.57
C MET A 99 7.83 2.05 -5.54
N GLU A 100 7.11 3.15 -5.64
CA GLU A 100 7.70 4.48 -5.58
C GLU A 100 8.32 4.77 -4.21
N GLN A 101 7.64 4.40 -3.14
CA GLN A 101 8.09 4.68 -1.78
C GLN A 101 9.09 3.64 -1.25
N TYR A 102 8.95 2.38 -1.63
CA TYR A 102 9.78 1.28 -1.17
C TYR A 102 10.34 0.44 -2.32
N PRO A 103 11.20 1.05 -3.18
CA PRO A 103 11.73 0.33 -4.34
C PRO A 103 12.72 -0.79 -4.01
N GLY A 104 13.23 -0.84 -2.76
CA GLY A 104 14.17 -1.86 -2.32
C GLY A 104 13.54 -3.01 -1.55
N VAL A 105 12.21 -3.09 -1.47
CA VAL A 105 11.50 -4.09 -0.67
C VAL A 105 10.84 -5.11 -1.59
N LEU A 106 11.02 -6.40 -1.28
CA LEU A 106 10.47 -7.51 -2.07
C LEU A 106 8.96 -7.40 -2.27
N SER A 107 8.20 -7.02 -1.23
CA SER A 107 6.74 -6.93 -1.30
C SER A 107 6.25 -5.94 -2.37
N SER A 108 7.01 -4.89 -2.67
CA SER A 108 6.67 -3.95 -3.73
C SER A 108 6.62 -4.62 -5.11
N TYR A 109 7.56 -5.52 -5.36
CA TYR A 109 7.59 -6.30 -6.60
C TYR A 109 6.54 -7.41 -6.61
N THR A 110 6.38 -8.13 -5.51
CA THR A 110 5.42 -9.25 -5.43
C THR A 110 3.98 -8.77 -5.55
N CYS A 111 3.64 -7.59 -5.03
CA CYS A 111 2.31 -7.01 -5.21
C CYS A 111 2.00 -6.78 -6.69
N GLN A 112 2.94 -6.21 -7.44
CA GLN A 112 2.77 -6.00 -8.87
C GLN A 112 2.69 -7.33 -9.63
N MET A 113 3.53 -8.29 -9.28
CA MET A 113 3.51 -9.61 -9.92
C MET A 113 2.18 -10.33 -9.70
N LYS A 114 1.66 -10.32 -8.48
CA LYS A 114 0.35 -10.91 -8.17
C LYS A 114 -0.78 -10.21 -8.93
N LEU A 115 -0.72 -8.88 -9.04
CA LEU A 115 -1.68 -8.11 -9.81
C LEU A 115 -1.67 -8.52 -11.29
N TYR A 116 -0.50 -8.54 -11.91
CA TYR A 116 -0.38 -8.90 -13.33
C TYR A 116 -0.72 -10.36 -13.59
N PHE A 117 -0.39 -11.26 -12.66
CA PHE A 117 -0.82 -12.64 -12.70
C PHE A 117 -2.35 -12.75 -12.74
N SER A 118 -3.03 -12.05 -11.84
CA SER A 118 -4.50 -12.07 -11.75
C SER A 118 -5.18 -11.44 -12.95
N CYS A 119 -4.56 -10.43 -13.55
CA CYS A 119 -5.09 -9.77 -14.75
C CYS A 119 -4.72 -10.49 -16.05
N GLY A 120 -3.87 -11.51 -16.00
CA GLY A 120 -3.39 -12.20 -17.18
C GLY A 120 -2.41 -11.40 -18.03
N LYS A 121 -1.78 -10.37 -17.46
CA LYS A 121 -0.81 -9.52 -18.17
C LYS A 121 0.59 -10.10 -18.10
N LYS A 122 0.83 -11.10 -18.91
CA LYS A 122 2.04 -11.92 -18.89
C LYS A 122 3.31 -11.12 -19.16
N GLU A 123 3.28 -10.23 -20.13
CA GLU A 123 4.45 -9.40 -20.50
C GLU A 123 4.88 -8.48 -19.35
N LYS A 124 3.91 -7.83 -18.70
CA LYS A 124 4.18 -6.97 -17.56
C LYS A 124 4.69 -7.77 -16.35
N PHE A 125 4.16 -8.96 -16.15
CA PHE A 125 4.63 -9.87 -15.11
C PHE A 125 6.12 -10.20 -15.31
N PHE A 126 6.51 -10.58 -16.52
CA PHE A 126 7.90 -10.91 -16.82
C PHE A 126 8.82 -9.71 -16.74
N GLN A 127 8.33 -8.51 -17.08
CA GLN A 127 9.09 -7.28 -16.94
C GLN A 127 9.43 -7.01 -15.47
N VAL A 128 8.44 -7.12 -14.59
CA VAL A 128 8.64 -6.93 -13.14
C VAL A 128 9.56 -8.02 -12.58
N MET A 129 9.37 -9.27 -13.02
CA MET A 129 10.22 -10.38 -12.63
C MET A 129 11.68 -10.12 -13.01
N GLN A 130 11.92 -9.60 -14.21
CA GLN A 130 13.26 -9.27 -14.68
C GLN A 130 13.90 -8.15 -13.85
N GLU A 131 13.13 -7.12 -13.54
CA GLU A 131 13.57 -6.02 -12.66
C GLU A 131 13.96 -6.54 -11.28
N LEU A 132 13.16 -7.43 -10.71
CA LEU A 132 13.44 -8.06 -9.42
C LEU A 132 14.71 -8.90 -9.49
N ARG A 133 14.88 -9.67 -10.55
CA ARG A 133 16.05 -10.51 -10.79
C ARG A 133 17.33 -9.70 -10.91
N ASP A 134 17.26 -8.52 -11.54
CA ASP A 134 18.40 -7.62 -11.70
C ASP A 134 18.69 -6.80 -10.46
N SER A 135 17.81 -6.86 -9.46
CA SER A 135 18.00 -6.20 -8.17
C SER A 135 18.81 -7.08 -7.22
N ASP A 136 19.28 -6.48 -6.12
CA ASP A 136 19.98 -7.20 -5.06
C ASP A 136 19.03 -7.79 -4.01
N ILE A 137 17.73 -7.80 -4.28
CA ILE A 137 16.71 -8.26 -3.34
C ILE A 137 16.66 -9.79 -3.33
N ALA A 138 16.70 -10.37 -2.13
CA ALA A 138 16.55 -11.82 -1.96
C ALA A 138 15.10 -12.24 -2.28
N ILE A 139 14.96 -13.30 -3.06
CA ILE A 139 13.66 -13.84 -3.48
C ILE A 139 13.29 -15.00 -2.54
N ASP A 140 12.06 -14.97 -1.99
CA ASP A 140 11.57 -16.03 -1.11
C ASP A 140 10.91 -17.17 -1.90
N ASN A 141 10.54 -18.25 -1.19
CA ASN A 141 9.93 -19.43 -1.81
C ASN A 141 8.54 -19.13 -2.37
N GLU A 142 7.78 -18.26 -1.73
CA GLU A 142 6.44 -17.86 -2.19
C GLU A 142 6.53 -17.16 -3.55
N THR A 143 7.50 -16.27 -3.71
CA THR A 143 7.75 -15.58 -4.97
C THR A 143 8.19 -16.54 -6.07
N LEU A 144 9.06 -17.50 -5.74
CA LEU A 144 9.49 -18.55 -6.68
C LEU A 144 8.31 -19.40 -7.16
N GLU A 145 7.41 -19.78 -6.26
CA GLU A 145 6.20 -20.54 -6.61
C GLU A 145 5.29 -19.72 -7.52
N LEU A 146 5.12 -18.44 -7.27
CA LEU A 146 4.34 -17.56 -8.14
C LEU A 146 4.92 -17.51 -9.55
N ILE A 147 6.24 -17.39 -9.68
CA ILE A 147 6.94 -17.39 -10.96
C ILE A 147 6.70 -18.72 -11.70
N ARG A 148 6.88 -19.83 -11.01
CA ARG A 148 6.66 -21.16 -11.59
C ARG A 148 5.23 -21.36 -12.09
N THR A 149 4.25 -20.91 -11.30
CA THR A 149 2.84 -21.06 -11.63
C THR A 149 2.47 -20.31 -12.91
N PHE A 150 3.09 -19.13 -13.14
CA PHE A 150 2.78 -18.33 -14.32
C PHE A 150 3.56 -18.77 -15.57
N MET A 151 4.65 -19.46 -15.38
CA MET A 151 5.43 -20.04 -16.47
C MET A 151 4.84 -21.38 -16.89
#